data_9d5168877a88ac9eae92fed0b1f7bb48
#
_entry.id   9d5168877a88ac9eae92fed0b1f7bb48
#
_cell.length_a   1.000
_cell.length_b   1.000
_cell.length_c   1.000
_cell.angle_alpha   90.00
_cell.angle_beta   90.00
_cell.angle_gamma   90.00
#
_symmetry.space_group_name_H-M   'P 1'
#
loop_
_entity.id
_entity.type
_entity.pdbx_description
1 polymer ?
#
loop_
_entity_poly.entity_id
_entity_poly.type
_entity_poly.pdbx_seq_one_letter_code
_entity_poly.pdbx_strand_id
1 'polypeptide(L)'
;ETDRINFTTAEQIHTGWDHAANAYYAGELGKWNIDFNADYLFKRSHSDQNAMNNDDATVQADSRMRSSLYAAKLVVSAPLWNGRFSFGTEETFTNRHDIFTQNGFSADADDHIKQSVYAAFADYSRSIRHWKLNMGIRYEHQQTDYYEKGIRIDAQSPTYNDIIPVLAASWSHNGKSFSLSYRLRKNNPDYS
;
A
#
# COMPACT_ATOMS: atom_id res chain seq x y z
N GLU A 1 -47.09 21.35 -11.15
CA GLU A 1 -46.55 20.30 -12.04
C GLU A 1 -45.16 19.98 -11.52
N THR A 2 -45.00 18.80 -10.95
CA THR A 2 -43.67 18.29 -10.52
C THR A 2 -43.09 17.54 -11.71
N ASP A 3 -42.12 18.15 -12.40
CA ASP A 3 -41.35 17.47 -13.43
C ASP A 3 -40.57 16.31 -12.79
N ARG A 4 -40.94 15.09 -13.15
CA ARG A 4 -40.21 13.89 -12.78
C ARG A 4 -39.05 13.74 -13.74
N ILE A 5 -37.82 13.96 -13.21
CA ILE A 5 -36.59 13.65 -13.94
C ILE A 5 -36.31 12.16 -13.71
N ASN A 6 -36.35 11.37 -14.77
CA ASN A 6 -35.99 9.96 -14.74
C ASN A 6 -34.57 9.83 -15.29
N PHE A 7 -33.66 9.26 -14.46
CA PHE A 7 -32.30 8.85 -14.88
C PHE A 7 -32.28 7.33 -15.05
N THR A 8 -31.78 6.88 -16.16
CA THR A 8 -31.44 5.49 -16.37
C THR A 8 -29.92 5.40 -16.55
N THR A 9 -29.23 4.68 -15.65
CA THR A 9 -27.81 4.41 -15.74
C THR A 9 -27.56 2.94 -16.01
N ALA A 10 -26.72 2.63 -17.00
CA ALA A 10 -26.22 1.30 -17.27
C ALA A 10 -24.70 1.34 -17.16
N GLU A 11 -24.14 0.46 -16.35
CA GLU A 11 -22.70 0.27 -16.21
C GLU A 11 -22.34 -1.11 -16.73
N GLN A 12 -21.34 -1.18 -17.59
CA GLN A 12 -20.77 -2.42 -18.07
C GLN A 12 -19.31 -2.50 -17.59
N ILE A 13 -19.05 -3.45 -16.70
CA ILE A 13 -17.70 -3.71 -16.20
C ILE A 13 -17.09 -4.82 -17.05
N HIS A 14 -15.98 -4.50 -17.72
CA HIS A 14 -15.19 -5.47 -18.45
C HIS A 14 -14.14 -6.05 -17.50
N THR A 15 -14.25 -7.34 -17.22
CA THR A 15 -13.25 -8.05 -16.40
C THR A 15 -11.92 -8.12 -17.15
N GLY A 16 -10.88 -7.49 -16.59
CA GLY A 16 -9.51 -7.60 -17.04
C GLY A 16 -8.85 -8.87 -16.51
N TRP A 17 -7.64 -9.14 -17.02
CA TRP A 17 -6.79 -10.19 -16.44
C TRP A 17 -6.02 -9.61 -15.25
N ASP A 18 -6.17 -10.24 -14.09
CA ASP A 18 -5.36 -9.98 -12.90
C ASP A 18 -4.27 -11.06 -12.82
N HIS A 19 -3.03 -10.63 -12.67
CA HIS A 19 -1.89 -11.52 -12.48
C HIS A 19 -1.30 -11.30 -11.10
N ALA A 20 -1.08 -12.39 -10.38
CA ALA A 20 -0.36 -12.37 -9.12
C ALA A 20 0.73 -13.46 -9.14
N ALA A 21 1.90 -13.11 -8.66
CA ALA A 21 2.99 -14.05 -8.45
C ALA A 21 3.63 -13.77 -7.09
N ASN A 22 3.97 -14.82 -6.37
CA ASN A 22 4.69 -14.75 -5.10
C ASN A 22 5.87 -15.71 -5.13
N ALA A 23 7.01 -15.26 -4.61
CA ALA A 23 8.18 -16.08 -4.35
C ALA A 23 8.55 -15.94 -2.89
N TYR A 24 8.74 -17.05 -2.21
CA TYR A 24 9.09 -17.12 -0.80
C TYR A 24 10.28 -18.04 -0.57
N TYR A 25 11.19 -17.62 0.27
CA TYR A 25 12.30 -18.42 0.76
C TYR A 25 12.43 -18.28 2.27
N ALA A 26 12.50 -19.39 2.98
CA ALA A 26 12.87 -19.45 4.40
C ALA A 26 14.00 -20.47 4.58
N GLY A 27 15.07 -20.06 5.24
CA GLY A 27 16.24 -20.91 5.42
C GLY A 27 17.08 -20.52 6.62
N GLU A 28 17.99 -21.40 6.97
CA GLU A 28 18.94 -21.22 8.08
C GLU A 28 20.37 -21.30 7.56
N LEU A 29 21.19 -20.33 7.98
CA LEU A 29 22.61 -20.31 7.72
C LEU A 29 23.36 -20.20 9.07
N GLY A 30 23.74 -21.35 9.64
CA GLY A 30 24.28 -21.44 10.98
C GLY A 30 23.25 -20.98 12.03
N LYS A 31 23.52 -19.87 12.72
CA LYS A 31 22.61 -19.27 13.70
C LYS A 31 21.65 -18.21 13.12
N TRP A 32 21.76 -17.94 11.83
CA TRP A 32 20.96 -16.93 11.15
C TRP A 32 19.77 -17.58 10.47
N ASN A 33 18.57 -17.02 10.72
CA ASN A 33 17.38 -17.35 9.94
C ASN A 33 17.21 -16.26 8.88
N ILE A 34 16.92 -16.67 7.68
CA ILE A 34 16.74 -15.79 6.52
C ILE A 34 15.33 -16.03 5.98
N ASP A 35 14.53 -14.99 5.93
CA ASP A 35 13.20 -14.99 5.34
C ASP A 35 13.18 -13.96 4.21
N PHE A 36 12.85 -14.39 3.01
CA PHE A 36 12.68 -13.55 1.84
C PHE A 36 11.30 -13.76 1.26
N ASN A 37 10.61 -12.68 0.93
CA ASN A 37 9.35 -12.68 0.21
C ASN A 37 9.38 -11.67 -0.92
N ALA A 38 8.85 -12.04 -2.09
CA ALA A 38 8.68 -11.15 -3.21
C ALA A 38 7.31 -11.37 -3.83
N ASP A 39 6.59 -10.27 -4.05
CA ASP A 39 5.24 -10.24 -4.58
C ASP A 39 5.19 -9.41 -5.85
N TYR A 40 4.46 -9.89 -6.82
CA TYR A 40 4.06 -9.16 -8.01
C TYR A 40 2.55 -9.22 -8.16
N LEU A 41 1.92 -8.06 -8.34
CA LEU A 41 0.51 -7.96 -8.64
C LEU A 41 0.31 -7.04 -9.85
N PHE A 42 -0.45 -7.49 -10.82
CA PHE A 42 -0.90 -6.68 -11.94
C PHE A 42 -2.42 -6.75 -12.02
N LYS A 43 -3.05 -5.59 -12.12
CA LYS A 43 -4.51 -5.47 -12.26
C LYS A 43 -4.85 -4.54 -13.41
N ARG A 44 -5.85 -4.90 -14.17
CA ARG A 44 -6.44 -4.09 -15.22
C ARG A 44 -7.96 -4.12 -15.10
N SER A 45 -8.58 -2.96 -15.05
CA SER A 45 -10.03 -2.85 -15.12
C SER A 45 -10.45 -1.84 -16.18
N HIS A 46 -11.63 -2.05 -16.75
CA HIS A 46 -12.26 -1.19 -17.72
C HIS A 46 -13.77 -1.19 -17.43
N SER A 47 -14.37 -0.03 -17.35
CA SER A 47 -15.82 0.10 -17.23
C SER A 47 -16.35 1.18 -18.16
N ASP A 48 -17.48 0.90 -18.80
CA ASP A 48 -18.26 1.83 -19.60
C ASP A 48 -19.54 2.13 -18.87
N GLN A 49 -19.85 3.41 -18.73
CA GLN A 49 -21.11 3.88 -18.14
C GLN A 49 -21.88 4.69 -19.15
N ASN A 50 -23.16 4.37 -19.30
CA ASN A 50 -24.11 5.12 -20.10
C ASN A 50 -25.25 5.62 -19.22
N ALA A 51 -25.44 6.92 -19.14
CA ALA A 51 -26.56 7.55 -18.44
C ALA A 51 -27.44 8.30 -19.44
N MET A 52 -28.73 8.03 -19.40
CA MET A 52 -29.73 8.71 -20.22
C MET A 52 -30.66 9.54 -19.33
N ASN A 53 -30.91 10.78 -19.73
CA ASN A 53 -31.92 11.64 -19.13
C ASN A 53 -33.17 11.72 -20.06
N ASN A 54 -34.31 12.11 -19.52
CA ASN A 54 -35.59 12.27 -20.27
C ASN A 54 -35.49 13.19 -21.50
N ASP A 55 -34.48 14.06 -21.56
CA ASP A 55 -34.25 15.03 -22.65
C ASP A 55 -33.29 14.54 -23.73
N ASP A 56 -33.16 13.22 -23.94
CA ASP A 56 -32.25 12.57 -24.91
C ASP A 56 -30.76 12.90 -24.76
N ALA A 57 -30.35 13.52 -23.68
CA ALA A 57 -28.93 13.73 -23.39
C ALA A 57 -28.31 12.44 -22.86
N THR A 58 -27.53 11.79 -23.68
CA THR A 58 -26.76 10.60 -23.30
C THR A 58 -25.38 11.01 -22.81
N VAL A 59 -25.05 10.70 -21.57
CA VAL A 59 -23.72 10.84 -21.00
C VAL A 59 -23.03 9.47 -21.09
N GLN A 60 -21.91 9.41 -21.81
CA GLN A 60 -21.07 8.24 -21.88
C GLN A 60 -19.77 8.51 -21.15
N ALA A 61 -19.39 7.62 -20.25
CA ALA A 61 -18.13 7.66 -19.55
C ALA A 61 -17.39 6.33 -19.71
N ASP A 62 -16.11 6.41 -20.05
CA ASP A 62 -15.17 5.29 -20.12
C ASP A 62 -14.11 5.45 -19.04
N SER A 63 -13.92 4.43 -18.22
CA SER A 63 -12.92 4.40 -17.17
C SER A 63 -11.99 3.21 -17.34
N ARG A 64 -10.70 3.47 -17.42
CA ARG A 64 -9.65 2.45 -17.55
C ARG A 64 -8.62 2.62 -16.47
N MET A 65 -8.35 1.55 -15.75
CA MET A 65 -7.30 1.50 -14.73
C MET A 65 -6.31 0.37 -15.07
N ARG A 66 -5.03 0.69 -14.96
CA ARG A 66 -3.95 -0.29 -14.98
C ARG A 66 -3.06 -0.06 -13.77
N SER A 67 -2.84 -1.10 -12.98
CA SER A 67 -1.99 -1.02 -11.79
C SER A 67 -1.02 -2.20 -11.76
N SER A 68 0.23 -1.94 -11.42
CA SER A 68 1.22 -2.96 -11.10
C SER A 68 1.88 -2.63 -9.77
N LEU A 69 2.08 -3.66 -8.96
CA LEU A 69 2.75 -3.58 -7.67
C LEU A 69 3.84 -4.65 -7.62
N TYR A 70 5.01 -4.23 -7.20
CA TYR A 70 6.15 -5.10 -6.86
C TYR A 70 6.48 -4.84 -5.41
N ALA A 71 6.61 -5.88 -4.61
CA ALA A 71 7.06 -5.79 -3.23
C ALA A 71 8.13 -6.84 -2.97
N ALA A 72 9.17 -6.47 -2.23
CA ALA A 72 10.18 -7.41 -1.77
C ALA A 72 10.51 -7.12 -0.31
N LYS A 73 10.70 -8.18 0.47
CA LYS A 73 11.06 -8.10 1.89
C LYS A 73 12.11 -9.15 2.21
N LEU A 74 13.19 -8.71 2.84
CA LEU A 74 14.22 -9.58 3.38
C LEU A 74 14.33 -9.34 4.88
N VAL A 75 14.26 -10.41 5.66
CA VAL A 75 14.46 -10.38 7.11
C VAL A 75 15.56 -11.39 7.48
N VAL A 76 16.52 -10.93 8.23
CA VAL A 76 17.58 -11.78 8.78
C VAL A 76 17.51 -11.68 10.29
N SER A 77 17.48 -12.80 10.99
CA SER A 77 17.41 -12.83 12.44
C SER A 77 18.34 -13.86 13.05
N ALA A 78 18.85 -13.56 14.24
CA ALA A 78 19.69 -14.46 14.99
C ALA A 78 19.50 -14.29 16.51
N PRO A 79 19.81 -15.34 17.32
CA PRO A 79 19.90 -15.19 18.76
C PRO A 79 21.07 -14.26 19.12
N LEU A 80 20.79 -13.27 19.98
CA LEU A 80 21.77 -12.32 20.48
C LEU A 80 21.44 -11.96 21.94
N TRP A 81 22.42 -12.01 22.85
CA TRP A 81 22.27 -11.61 24.26
C TRP A 81 21.03 -12.18 24.97
N ASN A 82 20.78 -13.48 24.85
CA ASN A 82 19.60 -14.17 25.37
C ASN A 82 18.25 -13.59 24.85
N GLY A 83 18.28 -12.95 23.71
CA GLY A 83 17.14 -12.47 22.96
C GLY A 83 17.27 -12.85 21.48
N ARG A 84 16.40 -12.26 20.65
CA ARG A 84 16.43 -12.38 19.21
C ARG A 84 16.61 -10.99 18.60
N PHE A 85 17.64 -10.85 17.80
CA PHE A 85 17.86 -9.68 16.96
C PHE A 85 17.41 -9.99 15.54
N SER A 86 16.70 -9.03 14.93
CA SER A 86 16.27 -9.12 13.53
C SER A 86 16.57 -7.80 12.86
N PHE A 87 16.98 -7.86 11.61
CA PHE A 87 17.07 -6.69 10.75
C PHE A 87 16.60 -7.05 9.35
N GLY A 88 16.17 -6.06 8.60
CA GLY A 88 15.69 -6.33 7.26
C GLY A 88 15.48 -5.08 6.45
N THR A 89 15.13 -5.33 5.19
CA THR A 89 14.73 -4.31 4.21
C THR A 89 13.39 -4.69 3.60
N GLU A 90 12.66 -3.68 3.18
CA GLU A 90 11.39 -3.82 2.49
C GLU A 90 11.32 -2.76 1.39
N GLU A 91 10.96 -3.18 0.20
CA GLU A 91 10.82 -2.33 -0.96
C GLU A 91 9.45 -2.56 -1.58
N THR A 92 8.75 -1.47 -1.90
CA THR A 92 7.48 -1.53 -2.62
C THR A 92 7.51 -0.52 -3.74
N PHE A 93 7.14 -0.95 -4.93
CA PHE A 93 6.99 -0.11 -6.08
C PHE A 93 5.59 -0.29 -6.66
N THR A 94 4.84 0.82 -6.75
CA THR A 94 3.49 0.87 -7.33
C THR A 94 3.50 1.77 -8.55
N ASN A 95 2.89 1.30 -9.62
CA ASN A 95 2.69 2.05 -10.85
C ASN A 95 1.22 1.93 -11.25
N ARG A 96 0.47 3.04 -11.19
CA ARG A 96 -0.96 3.09 -11.48
C ARG A 96 -1.24 4.15 -12.53
N HIS A 97 -2.01 3.78 -13.54
CA HIS A 97 -2.46 4.66 -14.61
C HIS A 97 -3.98 4.57 -14.72
N ASP A 98 -4.64 5.70 -14.51
CA ASP A 98 -6.08 5.86 -14.58
C ASP A 98 -6.42 6.81 -15.73
N ILE A 99 -7.29 6.37 -16.63
CA ILE A 99 -7.81 7.17 -17.72
C ILE A 99 -9.32 7.24 -17.57
N PHE A 100 -9.84 8.42 -17.54
CA PHE A 100 -11.28 8.68 -17.53
C PHE A 100 -11.62 9.64 -18.66
N THR A 101 -12.56 9.22 -19.51
CA THR A 101 -13.10 10.06 -20.59
C THR A 101 -14.61 10.14 -20.49
N GLN A 102 -15.15 11.32 -20.72
CA GLN A 102 -16.59 11.56 -20.68
C GLN A 102 -17.02 12.51 -21.79
N ASN A 103 -18.12 12.19 -22.47
CA ASN A 103 -18.72 13.12 -23.43
C ASN A 103 -19.62 14.13 -22.71
N GLY A 104 -19.23 15.37 -22.64
CA GLY A 104 -20.14 16.50 -22.47
C GLY A 104 -20.12 17.25 -21.14
N PHE A 105 -19.69 16.72 -19.97
CA PHE A 105 -19.85 17.40 -18.67
C PHE A 105 -18.60 17.51 -17.82
N SER A 106 -17.61 16.67 -18.04
CA SER A 106 -16.35 16.68 -17.28
C SER A 106 -15.16 16.65 -18.23
N ALA A 107 -14.06 17.25 -17.81
CA ALA A 107 -12.80 17.16 -18.52
C ALA A 107 -12.25 15.72 -18.44
N ASP A 108 -11.64 15.25 -19.53
CA ASP A 108 -10.91 13.98 -19.56
C ASP A 108 -9.75 14.03 -18.56
N ALA A 109 -9.62 12.97 -17.75
CA ALA A 109 -8.53 12.77 -16.83
C ALA A 109 -7.59 11.65 -17.35
N ASP A 110 -6.31 11.89 -17.21
CA ASP A 110 -5.24 10.93 -17.54
C ASP A 110 -4.19 11.07 -16.43
N ASP A 111 -4.33 10.23 -15.40
CA ASP A 111 -3.56 10.29 -14.16
C ASP A 111 -2.61 9.11 -14.06
N HIS A 112 -1.33 9.40 -13.82
CA HIS A 112 -0.32 8.38 -13.65
C HIS A 112 0.44 8.60 -12.34
N ILE A 113 0.37 7.61 -11.45
CA ILE A 113 1.01 7.63 -10.14
C ILE A 113 2.10 6.56 -10.10
N LYS A 114 3.32 6.98 -9.77
CA LYS A 114 4.44 6.10 -9.45
C LYS A 114 4.82 6.34 -8.01
N GLN A 115 4.84 5.29 -7.20
CA GLN A 115 5.23 5.36 -5.81
C GLN A 115 6.30 4.32 -5.52
N SER A 116 7.37 4.75 -4.87
CA SER A 116 8.44 3.90 -4.36
C SER A 116 8.54 4.08 -2.86
N VAL A 117 8.57 2.97 -2.13
CA VAL A 117 8.79 2.95 -0.68
C VAL A 117 9.96 2.02 -0.41
N TYR A 118 10.98 2.54 0.26
CA TYR A 118 12.14 1.80 0.74
C TYR A 118 12.18 1.88 2.25
N ALA A 119 12.29 0.75 2.91
CA ALA A 119 12.41 0.72 4.35
C ALA A 119 13.56 -0.18 4.80
N ALA A 120 14.24 0.25 5.85
CA ALA A 120 15.19 -0.56 6.60
C ALA A 120 14.78 -0.58 8.05
N PHE A 121 14.86 -1.74 8.70
CA PHE A 121 14.45 -1.86 10.10
C PHE A 121 15.36 -2.80 10.87
N ALA A 122 15.40 -2.59 12.18
CA ALA A 122 16.06 -3.47 13.12
C ALA A 122 15.20 -3.60 14.37
N ASP A 123 15.07 -4.83 14.86
CA ASP A 123 14.28 -5.18 16.02
C ASP A 123 15.06 -6.08 16.98
N TYR A 124 14.83 -5.88 18.26
CA TYR A 124 15.36 -6.76 19.30
C TYR A 124 14.24 -7.18 20.24
N SER A 125 14.11 -8.46 20.48
CA SER A 125 13.15 -9.03 21.42
C SER A 125 13.84 -9.89 22.47
N ARG A 126 13.43 -9.74 23.74
CA ARG A 126 13.95 -10.53 24.84
C ARG A 126 12.87 -10.85 25.85
N SER A 127 12.90 -12.09 26.35
CA SER A 127 12.07 -12.53 27.47
C SER A 127 12.94 -12.60 28.75
N ILE A 128 12.50 -11.93 29.82
CA ILE A 128 13.17 -11.90 31.11
C ILE A 128 12.14 -12.26 32.17
N ARG A 129 12.19 -13.48 32.70
CA ARG A 129 11.22 -14.01 33.67
C ARG A 129 9.78 -13.89 33.14
N HIS A 130 9.01 -12.96 33.67
CA HIS A 130 7.60 -12.72 33.32
C HIS A 130 7.41 -11.60 32.29
N TRP A 131 8.50 -10.95 31.88
CA TRP A 131 8.48 -9.85 30.92
C TRP A 131 8.89 -10.29 29.54
N LYS A 132 8.19 -9.81 28.52
CA LYS A 132 8.60 -9.84 27.13
C LYS A 132 8.79 -8.40 26.66
N LEU A 133 10.00 -8.07 26.23
CA LEU A 133 10.39 -6.75 25.76
C LEU A 133 10.64 -6.82 24.25
N ASN A 134 10.10 -5.85 23.53
CA ASN A 134 10.40 -5.63 22.12
C ASN A 134 10.78 -4.17 21.92
N MET A 135 11.86 -3.95 21.18
CA MET A 135 12.28 -2.63 20.73
C MET A 135 12.68 -2.70 19.27
N GLY A 136 12.31 -1.70 18.52
CA GLY A 136 12.61 -1.65 17.09
C GLY A 136 12.70 -0.22 16.59
N ILE A 137 13.36 -0.07 15.47
CA ILE A 137 13.46 1.16 14.70
C ILE A 137 13.29 0.84 13.23
N ARG A 138 12.49 1.65 12.54
CA ARG A 138 12.28 1.57 11.10
C ARG A 138 12.58 2.94 10.50
N TYR A 139 13.43 2.97 9.51
CA TYR A 139 13.58 4.08 8.59
C TYR A 139 12.78 3.80 7.34
N GLU A 140 12.06 4.80 6.84
CA GLU A 140 11.26 4.69 5.63
C GLU A 140 11.48 5.91 4.74
N HIS A 141 11.77 5.64 3.48
CA HIS A 141 11.85 6.64 2.41
C HIS A 141 10.74 6.35 1.42
N GLN A 142 9.84 7.31 1.24
CA GLN A 142 8.73 7.24 0.30
C GLN A 142 8.84 8.36 -0.70
N GLN A 143 8.78 8.04 -1.99
CA GLN A 143 8.70 8.98 -3.08
C GLN A 143 7.45 8.70 -3.90
N THR A 144 6.69 9.75 -4.20
CA THR A 144 5.53 9.70 -5.09
C THR A 144 5.76 10.65 -6.24
N ASP A 145 5.56 10.18 -7.47
CA ASP A 145 5.56 10.99 -8.68
C ASP A 145 4.16 10.90 -9.29
N TYR A 146 3.49 12.05 -9.34
CA TYR A 146 2.16 12.19 -9.94
C TYR A 146 2.26 12.95 -11.24
N TYR A 147 1.60 12.41 -12.26
CA TYR A 147 1.53 13.00 -13.59
C TYR A 147 0.07 13.16 -14.00
N GLU A 148 -0.28 14.33 -14.50
CA GLU A 148 -1.55 14.61 -15.15
C GLU A 148 -1.30 14.86 -16.64
N LYS A 149 -1.95 14.09 -17.51
CA LYS A 149 -1.78 14.14 -18.98
C LYS A 149 -0.31 14.11 -19.40
N GLY A 150 0.49 13.29 -18.71
CA GLY A 150 1.92 13.12 -19.00
C GLY A 150 2.84 14.21 -18.44
N ILE A 151 2.29 15.23 -17.76
CA ILE A 151 3.07 16.32 -17.15
C ILE A 151 3.17 16.03 -15.63
N ARG A 152 4.39 16.00 -15.09
CA ARG A 152 4.62 15.83 -13.65
C ARG A 152 4.11 17.03 -12.87
N ILE A 153 3.33 16.80 -11.83
CA ILE A 153 2.80 17.82 -10.92
C ILE A 153 3.59 17.79 -9.62
N ASP A 154 4.51 18.73 -9.45
CA ASP A 154 5.43 18.77 -8.31
C ASP A 154 4.70 18.90 -6.96
N ALA A 155 3.59 19.66 -6.92
CA ALA A 155 2.79 19.85 -5.72
C ALA A 155 2.14 18.54 -5.22
N GLN A 156 1.97 17.55 -6.10
CA GLN A 156 1.40 16.23 -5.79
C GLN A 156 2.45 15.11 -5.85
N SER A 157 3.72 15.48 -5.90
CA SER A 157 4.86 14.54 -5.99
C SER A 157 5.77 14.63 -4.75
N PRO A 158 5.25 14.31 -3.55
CA PRO A 158 6.01 14.48 -2.31
C PRO A 158 7.04 13.37 -2.12
N THR A 159 8.09 13.74 -1.38
CA THR A 159 9.08 12.80 -0.86
C THR A 159 9.09 12.89 0.66
N TYR A 160 9.06 11.75 1.34
CA TYR A 160 9.05 11.65 2.79
C TYR A 160 10.18 10.77 3.29
N ASN A 161 10.72 11.14 4.46
CA ASN A 161 11.73 10.37 5.17
C ASN A 161 11.28 10.29 6.63
N ASP A 162 11.11 9.10 7.15
CA ASP A 162 10.55 8.89 8.47
C ASP A 162 11.40 7.91 9.28
N ILE A 163 11.52 8.20 10.57
CA ILE A 163 12.08 7.28 11.56
C ILE A 163 10.95 6.91 12.51
N ILE A 164 10.64 5.63 12.56
CA ILE A 164 9.51 5.08 13.30
C ILE A 164 10.04 4.15 14.40
N PRO A 165 10.15 4.62 15.66
CA PRO A 165 10.47 3.77 16.79
C PRO A 165 9.25 2.94 17.21
N VAL A 166 9.53 1.72 17.67
CA VAL A 166 8.55 0.81 18.25
C VAL A 166 9.10 0.29 19.57
N LEU A 167 8.31 0.44 20.64
CA LEU A 167 8.62 -0.10 21.95
C LEU A 167 7.41 -0.84 22.48
N ALA A 168 7.62 -2.06 22.96
CA ALA A 168 6.56 -2.81 23.63
C ALA A 168 7.12 -3.60 24.80
N ALA A 169 6.37 -3.61 25.88
CA ALA A 169 6.64 -4.42 27.05
C ALA A 169 5.36 -5.15 27.47
N SER A 170 5.45 -6.44 27.69
CA SER A 170 4.36 -7.23 28.22
C SER A 170 4.83 -8.04 29.41
N TRP A 171 3.98 -8.13 30.43
CA TRP A 171 4.19 -8.91 31.63
C TRP A 171 3.06 -9.92 31.78
N SER A 172 3.40 -11.15 32.18
CA SER A 172 2.42 -12.21 32.41
C SER A 172 2.87 -13.08 33.57
N HIS A 173 2.01 -13.23 34.58
CA HIS A 173 2.24 -14.09 35.73
C HIS A 173 0.91 -14.48 36.41
N ASN A 174 0.77 -15.76 36.80
CA ASN A 174 -0.40 -16.29 37.53
C ASN A 174 -1.75 -15.90 36.92
N GLY A 175 -1.92 -16.05 35.61
CA GLY A 175 -3.18 -15.75 34.92
C GLY A 175 -3.46 -14.25 34.74
N LYS A 176 -2.57 -13.35 35.20
CA LYS A 176 -2.66 -11.91 34.99
C LYS A 176 -1.68 -11.47 33.92
N SER A 177 -2.10 -10.53 33.07
CA SER A 177 -1.25 -9.94 32.03
C SER A 177 -1.42 -8.44 31.97
N PHE A 178 -0.33 -7.76 31.65
CA PHE A 178 -0.29 -6.31 31.36
C PHE A 178 0.57 -6.09 30.14
N SER A 179 0.19 -5.15 29.26
CA SER A 179 0.98 -4.77 28.10
C SER A 179 0.96 -3.27 27.89
N LEU A 180 2.11 -2.72 27.52
CA LEU A 180 2.31 -1.34 27.13
C LEU A 180 3.01 -1.33 25.78
N SER A 181 2.51 -0.53 24.83
CA SER A 181 3.16 -0.34 23.54
C SER A 181 3.16 1.12 23.15
N TYR A 182 4.27 1.55 22.54
CA TYR A 182 4.44 2.85 21.95
C TYR A 182 4.86 2.67 20.49
N ARG A 183 4.14 3.31 19.59
CA ARG A 183 4.45 3.33 18.15
C ARG A 183 4.06 4.69 17.59
N LEU A 184 4.97 5.32 16.89
CA LEU A 184 4.63 6.46 16.03
C LEU A 184 3.85 5.95 14.81
N ARG A 185 2.75 6.62 14.50
CA ARG A 185 2.03 6.44 13.24
C ARG A 185 2.10 7.73 12.46
N LYS A 186 2.38 7.61 11.19
CA LYS A 186 2.27 8.70 10.25
C LYS A 186 0.89 8.61 9.58
N ASN A 187 0.15 9.71 9.59
CA ASN A 187 -1.01 9.88 8.73
C ASN A 187 -0.54 10.56 7.45
N ASN A 188 -0.24 9.77 6.43
CA ASN A 188 -0.08 10.33 5.10
C ASN A 188 -1.47 10.71 4.57
N PRO A 189 -1.61 11.84 3.84
CA PRO A 189 -2.84 12.11 3.11
C PRO A 189 -3.13 10.92 2.19
N ASP A 190 -4.32 10.35 2.33
CA ASP A 190 -4.77 9.28 1.45
C ASP A 190 -5.25 9.95 0.16
N TYR A 191 -4.55 9.76 -0.93
CA TYR A 191 -4.97 10.19 -2.26
C TYR A 191 -5.86 9.10 -2.88
N SER A 192 -7.01 8.84 -2.23
CA SER A 192 -8.06 7.96 -2.74
C SER A 192 -9.16 8.75 -3.42
#